data_940afb898688c1b87007d47c93651060
#
_entry.id   940afb898688c1b87007d47c93651060
#
_cell.length_a   1.000
_cell.length_b   1.000
_cell.length_c   1.000
_cell.angle_alpha   90.00
_cell.angle_beta   90.00
_cell.angle_gamma   90.00
#
_symmetry.space_group_name_H-M   'P 1'
#
loop_
_entity.id
_entity.type
_entity.pdbx_description
1 polymer ?
#
loop_
_entity_poly.entity_id
_entity_poly.type
_entity_poly.pdbx_seq_one_letter_code
_entity_poly.pdbx_strand_id
1 'polypeptide(L)'
;MYRLVSATTLAALLVAPAIAQRAGPSAGQRMQQAAADDVPHCTRKLGTVSIEDGDDPSPWTQASLAPPSKLLKVLVQRSGCFNLVDRGTGLNAATRERAIGAGLGLQRRSNVGQGQIRAADYVLVAEIQGANANVSGNGAAGAIGGLIGGRAGGLIGGMRSRKMEANTVLSLTNVRTTETIATEEGYAAKNNLSIVGGGFYAIGGAVGGGYDNTDIGRIVTLSFIQAYGRLVNSLGGIGPGSAGTAEASPQRSFTTQGPVALRASAVASARALRTLPPGALVYPTGNKNGLWWEVADENDNVGWVLNSRLAPSN
;
A
#
# COMPACT_ATOMS: atom_id res chain seq x y z
N MET A 1 -34.96 -18.91 -87.33
CA MET A 1 -33.66 -19.06 -86.63
C MET A 1 -33.55 -17.95 -85.64
N TYR A 2 -33.96 -18.17 -84.40
CA TYR A 2 -33.83 -17.18 -83.30
C TYR A 2 -32.67 -17.66 -82.36
N ARG A 3 -31.69 -16.80 -82.20
CA ARG A 3 -30.62 -17.03 -81.22
C ARG A 3 -30.98 -16.29 -79.91
N LEU A 4 -31.16 -17.11 -78.87
CA LEU A 4 -31.28 -16.62 -77.50
C LEU A 4 -29.90 -16.24 -76.98
N VAL A 5 -29.76 -14.98 -76.57
CA VAL A 5 -28.57 -14.52 -75.87
C VAL A 5 -28.89 -14.51 -74.36
N SER A 6 -28.26 -15.41 -73.60
CA SER A 6 -28.38 -15.47 -72.14
C SER A 6 -27.43 -14.46 -71.53
N ALA A 7 -27.97 -13.47 -70.83
CA ALA A 7 -27.19 -12.50 -70.03
C ALA A 7 -27.01 -13.08 -68.62
N THR A 8 -25.80 -13.43 -68.27
CA THR A 8 -25.41 -13.83 -66.88
C THR A 8 -25.07 -12.55 -66.10
N THR A 9 -25.91 -12.19 -65.17
CA THR A 9 -25.64 -11.11 -64.20
C THR A 9 -24.77 -11.63 -63.09
N LEU A 10 -23.51 -11.13 -63.01
CA LEU A 10 -22.57 -11.41 -61.95
C LEU A 10 -22.88 -10.50 -60.75
N ALA A 11 -23.44 -11.06 -59.65
CA ALA A 11 -23.67 -10.32 -58.42
C ALA A 11 -22.37 -10.24 -57.64
N ALA A 12 -21.75 -9.06 -57.60
CA ALA A 12 -20.59 -8.75 -56.76
C ALA A 12 -21.05 -8.56 -55.29
N LEU A 13 -20.73 -9.50 -54.44
CA LEU A 13 -20.88 -9.41 -52.98
C LEU A 13 -19.83 -8.45 -52.43
N LEU A 14 -20.25 -7.22 -52.07
CA LEU A 14 -19.46 -6.27 -51.32
C LEU A 14 -19.35 -6.75 -49.86
N VAL A 15 -18.24 -7.39 -49.50
CA VAL A 15 -17.89 -7.67 -48.09
C VAL A 15 -17.39 -6.37 -47.46
N ALA A 16 -18.28 -5.68 -46.72
CA ALA A 16 -17.88 -4.55 -45.90
C ALA A 16 -17.02 -5.05 -44.72
N PRO A 17 -15.86 -4.44 -44.42
CA PRO A 17 -15.10 -4.81 -43.24
C PRO A 17 -15.92 -4.45 -41.99
N ALA A 18 -16.20 -5.46 -41.16
CA ALA A 18 -16.80 -5.25 -39.84
C ALA A 18 -15.79 -4.45 -39.00
N ILE A 19 -16.05 -3.15 -38.84
CA ILE A 19 -15.32 -2.30 -37.90
C ILE A 19 -15.68 -2.84 -36.52
N ALA A 20 -14.78 -3.61 -35.93
CA ALA A 20 -14.91 -4.06 -34.54
C ALA A 20 -15.01 -2.80 -33.65
N GLN A 21 -16.22 -2.45 -33.24
CA GLN A 21 -16.46 -1.40 -32.26
C GLN A 21 -15.76 -1.86 -30.99
N ARG A 22 -14.69 -1.15 -30.61
CA ARG A 22 -14.07 -1.33 -29.30
C ARG A 22 -15.15 -1.09 -28.26
N ALA A 23 -15.60 -2.17 -27.63
CA ALA A 23 -16.54 -2.07 -26.52
C ALA A 23 -15.93 -1.13 -25.49
N GLY A 24 -16.64 -0.06 -25.14
CA GLY A 24 -16.22 0.84 -24.07
C GLY A 24 -16.08 0.08 -22.75
N PRO A 25 -15.33 0.59 -21.78
CA PRO A 25 -15.12 -0.09 -20.52
C PRO A 25 -16.47 -0.46 -19.88
N SER A 26 -16.56 -1.67 -19.36
CA SER A 26 -17.76 -2.16 -18.67
C SER A 26 -18.08 -1.28 -17.46
N ALA A 27 -19.32 -1.32 -16.95
CA ALA A 27 -19.68 -0.57 -15.75
C ALA A 27 -18.73 -0.91 -14.58
N GLY A 28 -18.32 -2.17 -14.43
CA GLY A 28 -17.34 -2.59 -13.44
C GLY A 28 -15.96 -2.00 -13.68
N GLN A 29 -15.49 -1.91 -14.92
CA GLN A 29 -14.22 -1.26 -15.27
C GLN A 29 -14.24 0.25 -15.02
N ARG A 30 -15.34 0.92 -15.31
CA ARG A 30 -15.51 2.36 -14.97
C ARG A 30 -15.53 2.58 -13.46
N MET A 31 -16.18 1.70 -12.72
CA MET A 31 -16.14 1.71 -11.25
C MET A 31 -14.73 1.49 -10.70
N GLN A 32 -13.96 0.57 -11.29
CA GLN A 32 -12.56 0.35 -10.91
C GLN A 32 -11.65 1.55 -11.21
N GLN A 33 -11.88 2.24 -12.31
CA GLN A 33 -11.15 3.45 -12.67
C GLN A 33 -11.48 4.59 -11.70
N ALA A 34 -12.76 4.84 -11.41
CA ALA A 34 -13.16 5.86 -10.45
C ALA A 34 -12.61 5.60 -9.03
N ALA A 35 -12.47 4.33 -8.61
CA ALA A 35 -11.86 3.98 -7.32
C ALA A 35 -10.37 4.24 -7.27
N ALA A 36 -9.70 4.15 -8.39
CA ALA A 36 -8.27 4.48 -8.46
C ALA A 36 -8.04 5.97 -8.22
N ASP A 37 -9.00 6.82 -8.64
CA ASP A 37 -8.91 8.28 -8.54
C ASP A 37 -9.08 8.80 -7.10
N ASP A 38 -9.72 8.03 -6.20
CA ASP A 38 -9.93 8.42 -4.80
C ASP A 38 -8.70 8.14 -3.91
N VAL A 39 -7.76 7.30 -4.36
CA VAL A 39 -6.53 7.02 -3.62
C VAL A 39 -5.46 8.05 -4.01
N PRO A 40 -4.81 8.71 -3.04
CA PRO A 40 -3.75 9.64 -3.36
C PRO A 40 -2.61 8.94 -4.10
N HIS A 41 -2.13 9.54 -5.19
CA HIS A 41 -1.00 9.04 -5.96
C HIS A 41 0.22 9.92 -5.76
N CYS A 42 1.35 9.32 -5.45
CA CYS A 42 2.61 10.02 -5.29
C CYS A 42 3.49 9.90 -6.52
N THR A 43 4.10 11.01 -6.92
CA THR A 43 5.07 11.04 -8.02
C THR A 43 6.41 10.41 -7.63
N ARG A 44 6.67 10.29 -6.32
CA ARG A 44 7.88 9.66 -5.75
C ARG A 44 7.54 8.88 -4.49
N LYS A 45 8.38 7.89 -4.19
CA LYS A 45 8.26 7.14 -2.94
C LYS A 45 8.70 7.99 -1.75
N LEU A 46 7.92 7.95 -0.67
CA LEU A 46 8.21 8.63 0.59
C LEU A 46 9.14 7.81 1.50
N GLY A 47 9.27 6.52 1.24
CA GLY A 47 10.10 5.62 2.02
C GLY A 47 9.64 4.17 1.91
N THR A 48 10.15 3.34 2.80
CA THR A 48 9.76 1.93 2.94
C THR A 48 8.94 1.76 4.21
N VAL A 49 7.78 1.12 4.12
CA VAL A 49 6.84 0.98 5.23
C VAL A 49 6.46 -0.48 5.48
N SER A 50 6.39 -0.89 6.74
CA SER A 50 5.62 -2.06 7.20
C SER A 50 4.29 -1.61 7.75
N ILE A 51 3.28 -2.48 7.69
CA ILE A 51 1.92 -2.19 8.16
C ILE A 51 1.58 -3.19 9.24
N GLU A 52 1.14 -2.67 10.37
CA GLU A 52 0.70 -3.44 11.54
C GLU A 52 -0.71 -3.02 11.92
N ASP A 53 -1.44 -3.93 12.53
CA ASP A 53 -2.75 -3.64 13.12
C ASP A 53 -2.56 -3.09 14.54
N GLY A 54 -3.49 -2.25 15.00
CA GLY A 54 -3.53 -1.80 16.38
C GLY A 54 -3.79 -2.93 17.37
N ASP A 55 -3.53 -2.67 18.64
CA ASP A 55 -3.57 -3.68 19.71
C ASP A 55 -4.98 -4.21 20.01
N ASP A 56 -6.04 -3.42 19.74
CA ASP A 56 -7.42 -3.85 19.98
C ASP A 56 -8.06 -4.41 18.70
N PRO A 57 -8.29 -5.72 18.61
CA PRO A 57 -8.97 -6.35 17.47
C PRO A 57 -10.49 -6.21 17.52
N SER A 58 -11.06 -5.75 18.64
CA SER A 58 -12.52 -5.75 18.88
C SER A 58 -13.30 -4.99 17.82
N PRO A 59 -12.90 -3.79 17.36
CA PRO A 59 -13.71 -3.01 16.42
C PRO A 59 -13.92 -3.69 15.06
N TRP A 60 -12.88 -4.32 14.49
CA TRP A 60 -13.05 -4.99 13.20
C TRP A 60 -13.65 -6.39 13.33
N THR A 61 -13.37 -7.11 14.43
CA THR A 61 -13.97 -8.43 14.65
C THR A 61 -15.47 -8.35 14.91
N GLN A 62 -15.94 -7.35 15.70
CA GLN A 62 -17.36 -7.08 15.91
C GLN A 62 -18.08 -6.66 14.63
N ALA A 63 -17.39 -5.93 13.77
CA ALA A 63 -17.90 -5.56 12.44
C ALA A 63 -17.80 -6.69 11.41
N SER A 64 -17.27 -7.87 11.78
CA SER A 64 -17.00 -9.01 10.89
C SER A 64 -16.09 -8.63 9.72
N LEU A 65 -15.09 -7.78 9.98
CA LEU A 65 -14.09 -7.34 9.03
C LEU A 65 -12.78 -8.10 9.24
N ALA A 66 -12.00 -8.24 8.16
CA ALA A 66 -10.61 -8.68 8.27
C ALA A 66 -9.75 -7.61 8.96
N PRO A 67 -8.53 -7.96 9.44
CA PRO A 67 -7.60 -6.99 9.99
C PRO A 67 -7.35 -5.81 9.04
N PRO A 68 -7.31 -4.55 9.53
CA PRO A 68 -7.14 -3.33 8.73
C PRO A 68 -5.88 -3.31 7.86
N SER A 69 -4.80 -3.95 8.33
CA SER A 69 -3.54 -4.07 7.59
C SER A 69 -3.71 -4.66 6.20
N LYS A 70 -4.67 -5.58 5.99
CA LYS A 70 -4.96 -6.14 4.67
C LYS A 70 -5.47 -5.08 3.70
N LEU A 71 -6.36 -4.20 4.16
CA LEU A 71 -6.89 -3.09 3.38
C LEU A 71 -5.78 -2.09 3.06
N LEU A 72 -5.01 -1.70 4.07
CA LEU A 72 -3.95 -0.73 3.91
C LEU A 72 -2.81 -1.19 2.99
N LYS A 73 -2.48 -2.49 2.99
CA LYS A 73 -1.52 -3.04 2.02
C LYS A 73 -1.96 -2.75 0.58
N VAL A 74 -3.24 -2.89 0.28
CA VAL A 74 -3.78 -2.57 -1.06
C VAL A 74 -3.75 -1.07 -1.33
N LEU A 75 -4.15 -0.23 -0.36
CA LEU A 75 -4.12 1.23 -0.50
C LEU A 75 -2.70 1.74 -0.75
N VAL A 76 -1.74 1.31 0.06
CA VAL A 76 -0.33 1.71 -0.03
C VAL A 76 0.27 1.27 -1.38
N GLN A 77 -0.02 0.07 -1.85
CA GLN A 77 0.45 -0.40 -3.14
C GLN A 77 -0.13 0.39 -4.31
N ARG A 78 -1.44 0.68 -4.27
CA ARG A 78 -2.11 1.45 -5.33
C ARG A 78 -1.67 2.90 -5.38
N SER A 79 -1.50 3.53 -4.21
CA SER A 79 -1.04 4.92 -4.11
C SER A 79 0.36 5.13 -4.70
N GLY A 80 1.18 4.11 -4.68
CA GLY A 80 2.56 4.22 -5.07
C GLY A 80 3.43 5.08 -4.13
N CYS A 81 2.90 5.53 -2.96
CA CYS A 81 3.58 6.47 -2.08
C CYS A 81 4.72 5.85 -1.26
N PHE A 82 4.65 4.55 -0.96
CA PHE A 82 5.68 3.84 -0.21
C PHE A 82 6.11 2.55 -0.90
N ASN A 83 7.29 2.07 -0.56
CA ASN A 83 7.68 0.70 -0.79
C ASN A 83 7.16 -0.15 0.40
N LEU A 84 6.32 -1.13 0.11
CA LEU A 84 5.77 -2.00 1.14
C LEU A 84 6.70 -3.17 1.41
N VAL A 85 7.06 -3.40 2.69
CA VAL A 85 7.72 -4.62 3.16
C VAL A 85 6.76 -5.40 4.04
N ASP A 86 6.64 -6.69 3.79
CA ASP A 86 5.80 -7.57 4.59
C ASP A 86 6.60 -8.11 5.79
N ARG A 87 6.08 -7.88 7.00
CA ARG A 87 6.63 -8.42 8.25
C ARG A 87 5.81 -9.59 8.81
N GLY A 88 4.70 -9.92 8.15
CA GLY A 88 3.82 -11.01 8.52
C GLY A 88 4.07 -12.28 7.72
N THR A 89 3.03 -12.76 7.07
CA THR A 89 3.01 -14.04 6.31
C THR A 89 4.05 -14.09 5.19
N GLY A 90 4.29 -12.96 4.50
CA GLY A 90 5.28 -12.90 3.42
C GLY A 90 6.70 -13.10 3.94
N LEU A 91 7.07 -12.46 5.06
CA LEU A 91 8.37 -12.68 5.69
C LEU A 91 8.53 -14.13 6.14
N ASN A 92 7.50 -14.72 6.77
CA ASN A 92 7.53 -16.11 7.20
C ASN A 92 7.72 -17.09 6.02
N ALA A 93 7.06 -16.84 4.89
CA ALA A 93 7.23 -17.63 3.68
C ALA A 93 8.65 -17.48 3.09
N ALA A 94 9.14 -16.25 3.00
CA ALA A 94 10.50 -15.97 2.52
C ALA A 94 11.58 -16.58 3.43
N THR A 95 11.37 -16.62 4.75
CA THR A 95 12.29 -17.25 5.69
C THR A 95 12.35 -18.76 5.48
N ARG A 96 11.18 -19.42 5.24
CA ARG A 96 11.15 -20.84 4.90
C ARG A 96 11.88 -21.14 3.58
N GLU A 97 11.67 -20.31 2.55
CA GLU A 97 12.36 -20.47 1.27
C GLU A 97 13.88 -20.33 1.41
N ARG A 98 14.35 -19.40 2.24
CA ARG A 98 15.78 -19.23 2.56
C ARG A 98 16.35 -20.42 3.30
N ALA A 99 15.59 -21.00 4.22
CA ALA A 99 16.00 -22.20 4.95
C ALA A 99 16.15 -23.40 3.99
N ILE A 100 15.28 -23.54 2.99
CA ILE A 100 15.41 -24.53 1.92
C ILE A 100 16.73 -24.31 1.16
N GLY A 101 17.00 -23.05 0.80
CA GLY A 101 18.24 -22.70 0.11
C GLY A 101 19.50 -23.02 0.88
N ALA A 102 19.48 -22.81 2.19
CA ALA A 102 20.61 -23.11 3.08
C ALA A 102 20.80 -24.62 3.33
N GLY A 103 19.72 -25.41 3.34
CA GLY A 103 19.78 -26.84 3.63
C GLY A 103 19.95 -27.73 2.40
N LEU A 104 19.18 -27.48 1.33
CA LEU A 104 19.14 -28.31 0.13
C LEU A 104 19.97 -27.74 -1.02
N GLY A 105 20.36 -26.48 -0.95
CA GLY A 105 20.96 -25.74 -2.03
C GLY A 105 19.94 -25.22 -3.05
N LEU A 106 20.28 -24.12 -3.68
CA LEU A 106 19.46 -23.51 -4.74
C LEU A 106 20.12 -23.70 -6.10
N GLN A 107 19.31 -23.57 -7.13
CA GLN A 107 19.79 -23.55 -8.51
C GLN A 107 20.92 -22.51 -8.69
N ARG A 108 21.90 -22.81 -9.53
CA ARG A 108 23.00 -21.88 -9.86
C ARG A 108 22.43 -20.51 -10.27
N ARG A 109 23.01 -19.43 -9.73
CA ARG A 109 22.60 -18.03 -9.92
C ARG A 109 21.36 -17.61 -9.12
N SER A 110 20.82 -18.44 -8.26
CA SER A 110 19.81 -18.00 -7.29
C SER A 110 20.53 -17.23 -6.20
N ASN A 111 20.26 -15.92 -6.12
CA ASN A 111 20.86 -15.06 -5.09
C ASN A 111 19.89 -14.91 -3.92
N VAL A 112 19.84 -15.92 -3.06
CA VAL A 112 19.05 -15.91 -1.84
C VAL A 112 20.00 -16.16 -0.64
N GLY A 113 20.24 -15.11 0.14
CA GLY A 113 21.21 -15.15 1.24
C GLY A 113 20.83 -14.25 2.41
N GLN A 114 21.76 -14.11 3.34
CA GLN A 114 21.65 -13.17 4.46
C GLN A 114 21.82 -11.73 3.96
N GLY A 115 21.33 -10.75 4.72
CA GLY A 115 21.48 -9.32 4.41
C GLY A 115 20.57 -8.77 3.30
N GLN A 116 19.68 -9.59 2.72
CA GLN A 116 18.82 -9.17 1.60
C GLN A 116 17.43 -8.66 2.02
N ILE A 117 17.07 -8.81 3.30
CA ILE A 117 15.78 -8.30 3.80
C ILE A 117 15.89 -6.79 3.95
N ARG A 118 15.05 -6.07 3.20
CA ARG A 118 14.99 -4.62 3.30
C ARG A 118 14.43 -4.18 4.65
N ALA A 119 15.11 -3.25 5.31
CA ALA A 119 14.59 -2.61 6.50
C ALA A 119 13.38 -1.73 6.15
N ALA A 120 12.42 -1.62 7.07
CA ALA A 120 11.39 -0.60 6.99
C ALA A 120 11.97 0.72 7.54
N ASP A 121 11.68 1.83 6.86
CA ASP A 121 11.97 3.17 7.39
C ASP A 121 10.90 3.56 8.42
N TYR A 122 9.67 3.08 8.18
CA TYR A 122 8.48 3.40 8.97
C TYR A 122 7.63 2.17 9.27
N VAL A 123 6.94 2.22 10.41
CA VAL A 123 5.81 1.34 10.72
C VAL A 123 4.53 2.18 10.65
N LEU A 124 3.56 1.74 9.88
CA LEU A 124 2.22 2.29 9.80
C LEU A 124 1.28 1.42 10.61
N VAL A 125 0.78 1.94 11.72
CA VAL A 125 -0.19 1.26 12.57
C VAL A 125 -1.59 1.71 12.18
N ALA A 126 -2.48 0.75 12.00
CA ALA A 126 -3.86 0.95 11.58
C ALA A 126 -4.83 0.58 12.70
N GLU A 127 -5.65 1.54 13.11
CA GLU A 127 -6.64 1.35 14.15
C GLU A 127 -8.04 1.74 13.68
N ILE A 128 -9.04 0.95 14.06
CA ILE A 128 -10.45 1.32 13.97
C ILE A 128 -10.89 1.69 15.37
N GLN A 129 -11.13 2.98 15.62
CA GLN A 129 -11.56 3.46 16.94
C GLN A 129 -13.04 3.24 17.18
N GLY A 130 -13.86 3.24 16.14
CA GLY A 130 -15.26 2.94 16.20
C GLY A 130 -15.82 2.55 14.85
N ALA A 131 -16.53 1.44 14.79
CA ALA A 131 -17.28 1.01 13.62
C ALA A 131 -18.71 0.73 14.07
N ASN A 132 -19.57 1.74 14.04
CA ASN A 132 -20.91 1.65 14.59
C ASN A 132 -21.90 1.34 13.47
N ALA A 133 -22.36 0.09 13.43
CA ALA A 133 -23.39 -0.36 12.49
C ALA A 133 -24.82 0.11 12.89
N ASN A 134 -24.98 0.70 14.07
CA ASN A 134 -26.27 1.04 14.66
C ASN A 134 -26.21 2.27 15.57
N VAL A 135 -25.72 3.42 15.10
CA VAL A 135 -25.93 4.66 15.84
C VAL A 135 -27.34 5.15 15.58
N SER A 136 -28.29 4.52 16.27
CA SER A 136 -29.63 5.08 16.45
C SER A 136 -29.59 5.91 17.75
N GLY A 137 -29.40 7.22 17.62
CA GLY A 137 -29.38 8.17 18.71
C GLY A 137 -30.73 8.35 19.44
N ASN A 138 -31.55 7.31 19.52
CA ASN A 138 -32.84 7.34 20.20
C ASN A 138 -33.21 5.99 20.82
N GLY A 139 -32.25 5.32 21.45
CA GLY A 139 -32.59 4.15 22.31
C GLY A 139 -33.63 4.45 23.37
N ALA A 140 -33.68 5.68 23.92
CA ALA A 140 -34.67 6.12 24.90
C ALA A 140 -35.99 6.56 24.26
N ALA A 141 -35.99 7.21 23.10
CA ALA A 141 -37.23 7.67 22.46
C ALA A 141 -38.03 6.52 21.81
N GLY A 142 -37.38 5.44 21.38
CA GLY A 142 -38.06 4.24 20.88
C GLY A 142 -38.80 3.46 21.97
N ALA A 143 -38.28 3.47 23.19
CA ALA A 143 -38.93 2.81 24.32
C ALA A 143 -40.15 3.59 24.84
N ILE A 144 -40.12 4.93 24.81
CA ILE A 144 -41.22 5.78 25.23
C ILE A 144 -42.35 5.81 24.20
N GLY A 145 -42.02 5.80 22.90
CA GLY A 145 -43.01 5.76 21.80
C GLY A 145 -43.85 4.46 21.78
N GLY A 146 -43.27 3.34 22.22
CA GLY A 146 -43.97 2.05 22.34
C GLY A 146 -44.95 1.98 23.50
N LEU A 147 -44.78 2.83 24.52
CA LEU A 147 -45.65 2.85 25.71
C LEU A 147 -46.85 3.81 25.59
N ILE A 148 -46.78 4.83 24.73
CA ILE A 148 -47.79 5.89 24.63
C ILE A 148 -48.67 5.73 23.38
N GLY A 149 -48.30 5.01 22.39
CA GLY A 149 -49.02 4.87 21.14
C GLY A 149 -49.47 3.45 20.85
N GLY A 150 -50.75 3.14 21.18
CA GLY A 150 -51.35 1.87 20.82
C GLY A 150 -51.10 1.45 19.35
N ARG A 151 -51.77 0.43 18.84
CA ARG A 151 -51.59 -0.22 17.54
C ARG A 151 -51.25 0.70 16.33
N ALA A 152 -51.50 2.03 16.40
CA ALA A 152 -51.14 3.02 15.35
C ALA A 152 -49.67 3.51 15.45
N GLY A 153 -49.02 3.44 16.61
CA GLY A 153 -47.62 3.87 16.78
C GLY A 153 -46.59 2.91 16.18
N GLY A 154 -47.00 1.66 15.95
CA GLY A 154 -46.11 0.64 15.39
C GLY A 154 -45.74 0.83 13.89
N LEU A 155 -46.54 1.57 13.15
CA LEU A 155 -46.32 1.79 11.71
C LEU A 155 -45.36 2.97 11.40
N ILE A 156 -45.18 3.89 12.35
CA ILE A 156 -44.30 5.05 12.18
C ILE A 156 -42.85 4.70 12.63
N GLY A 157 -42.67 3.63 13.44
CA GLY A 157 -41.37 3.17 13.89
C GLY A 157 -40.53 2.41 12.84
N GLY A 158 -41.07 2.15 11.65
CA GLY A 158 -40.41 1.31 10.61
C GLY A 158 -39.35 2.00 9.78
N MET A 159 -39.20 3.31 9.79
CA MET A 159 -38.15 4.04 9.09
C MET A 159 -36.98 4.39 10.04
N ARG A 160 -36.37 3.37 10.64
CA ARG A 160 -35.09 3.56 11.34
C ARG A 160 -34.00 3.75 10.29
N SER A 161 -33.69 4.99 9.96
CA SER A 161 -32.45 5.33 9.27
C SER A 161 -31.30 4.88 10.16
N ARG A 162 -30.71 3.73 9.85
CA ARG A 162 -29.51 3.26 10.53
C ARG A 162 -28.37 4.21 10.15
N LYS A 163 -27.97 5.07 11.05
CA LYS A 163 -26.75 5.86 10.93
C LYS A 163 -25.59 4.91 11.14
N MET A 164 -24.82 4.67 10.10
CA MET A 164 -23.56 3.93 10.18
C MET A 164 -22.44 4.92 10.03
N GLU A 165 -21.41 4.80 10.85
CA GLU A 165 -20.24 5.64 10.84
C GLU A 165 -18.99 4.85 11.27
N ALA A 166 -17.83 5.27 10.83
CA ALA A 166 -16.56 4.72 11.24
C ALA A 166 -15.52 5.82 11.45
N ASN A 167 -14.73 5.66 12.49
CA ASN A 167 -13.53 6.42 12.80
C ASN A 167 -12.32 5.50 12.73
N THR A 168 -11.30 5.93 12.00
CA THR A 168 -10.03 5.22 11.88
C THR A 168 -8.86 6.13 12.15
N VAL A 169 -7.78 5.58 12.66
CA VAL A 169 -6.54 6.30 12.93
C VAL A 169 -5.39 5.58 12.24
N LEU A 170 -4.50 6.36 11.64
CA LEU A 170 -3.23 5.91 11.09
C LEU A 170 -2.10 6.62 11.80
N SER A 171 -1.21 5.86 12.41
CA SER A 171 -0.01 6.39 13.08
C SER A 171 1.24 5.91 12.35
N LEU A 172 2.10 6.82 11.94
CA LEU A 172 3.35 6.52 11.25
C LEU A 172 4.52 6.79 12.19
N THR A 173 5.27 5.74 12.51
CA THR A 173 6.41 5.78 13.41
C THR A 173 7.71 5.51 12.66
N ASN A 174 8.73 6.32 12.91
CA ASN A 174 10.08 6.12 12.40
C ASN A 174 10.74 4.95 13.14
N VAL A 175 11.21 3.94 12.42
CA VAL A 175 11.79 2.71 13.02
C VAL A 175 13.09 3.00 13.74
N ARG A 176 13.88 3.98 13.30
CA ARG A 176 15.20 4.29 13.88
C ARG A 176 15.10 5.07 15.18
N THR A 177 14.20 6.06 15.22
CA THR A 177 14.05 6.95 16.37
C THR A 177 12.92 6.56 17.30
N THR A 178 12.02 5.66 16.85
CA THR A 178 10.76 5.32 17.52
C THR A 178 9.81 6.50 17.70
N GLU A 179 10.06 7.59 16.98
CA GLU A 179 9.24 8.79 17.01
C GLU A 179 8.03 8.63 16.10
N THR A 180 6.85 8.93 16.58
CA THR A 180 5.64 9.01 15.76
C THR A 180 5.64 10.36 15.03
N ILE A 181 5.85 10.30 13.72
CA ILE A 181 6.01 11.49 12.87
C ILE A 181 4.70 12.04 12.32
N ALA A 182 3.66 11.22 12.27
CA ALA A 182 2.33 11.63 11.84
C ALA A 182 1.26 10.71 12.46
N THR A 183 0.15 11.31 12.87
CA THR A 183 -1.07 10.61 13.27
C THR A 183 -2.23 11.30 12.59
N GLU A 184 -2.98 10.57 11.79
CA GLU A 184 -4.08 11.12 11.01
C GLU A 184 -5.36 10.32 11.22
N GLU A 185 -6.45 11.04 11.40
CA GLU A 185 -7.77 10.46 11.59
C GLU A 185 -8.57 10.48 10.29
N GLY A 186 -9.38 9.47 10.09
CA GLY A 186 -10.38 9.41 9.05
C GLY A 186 -11.76 9.22 9.64
N TYR A 187 -12.76 9.84 9.02
CA TYR A 187 -14.16 9.69 9.39
C TYR A 187 -15.02 9.48 8.14
N ALA A 188 -15.91 8.52 8.20
CA ALA A 188 -16.92 8.34 7.16
C ALA A 188 -18.25 7.92 7.76
N ALA A 189 -19.33 8.33 7.11
CA ALA A 189 -20.69 7.98 7.49
C ALA A 189 -21.50 7.50 6.25
N LYS A 190 -22.63 6.85 6.48
CA LYS A 190 -23.45 6.26 5.40
C LYS A 190 -23.88 7.26 4.33
N ASN A 191 -24.13 8.51 4.68
CA ASN A 191 -24.49 9.58 3.72
C ASN A 191 -23.33 9.91 2.77
N ASN A 192 -22.09 9.66 3.18
CA ASN A 192 -20.92 9.87 2.34
C ASN A 192 -20.80 8.79 1.25
N LEU A 193 -21.43 7.63 1.47
CA LEU A 193 -21.43 6.50 0.54
C LEU A 193 -22.16 6.82 -0.77
N SER A 194 -23.17 7.69 -0.73
CA SER A 194 -23.95 8.10 -1.91
C SER A 194 -23.21 9.09 -2.80
N ILE A 195 -22.21 9.78 -2.27
CA ILE A 195 -21.41 10.80 -2.97
C ILE A 195 -20.23 10.16 -3.69
N VAL A 196 -19.66 9.10 -3.13
CA VAL A 196 -18.53 8.38 -3.71
C VAL A 196 -19.04 7.25 -4.59
N GLY A 197 -19.38 7.59 -5.83
CA GLY A 197 -19.88 6.61 -6.80
C GLY A 197 -18.82 5.57 -7.13
N GLY A 198 -19.20 4.29 -7.11
CA GLY A 198 -18.54 3.21 -7.86
C GLY A 198 -17.09 2.84 -7.56
N GLY A 199 -16.25 3.77 -7.19
CA GLY A 199 -14.82 3.60 -6.92
C GLY A 199 -14.50 2.66 -5.77
N PHE A 200 -15.38 2.60 -4.86
CA PHE A 200 -15.32 1.89 -3.61
C PHE A 200 -15.22 0.36 -3.74
N TYR A 201 -15.96 -0.21 -4.69
CA TYR A 201 -16.00 -1.66 -4.90
C TYR A 201 -14.66 -2.26 -5.34
N ALA A 202 -13.81 -1.46 -5.97
CA ALA A 202 -12.55 -1.96 -6.49
C ALA A 202 -11.46 -2.10 -5.41
N ILE A 203 -11.49 -1.27 -4.37
CA ILE A 203 -10.51 -1.35 -3.28
C ILE A 203 -10.93 -2.43 -2.28
N GLY A 204 -12.17 -2.38 -1.82
CA GLY A 204 -12.73 -3.39 -0.90
C GLY A 204 -12.72 -4.78 -1.51
N GLY A 205 -13.09 -4.93 -2.80
CA GLY A 205 -13.10 -6.20 -3.51
C GLY A 205 -11.73 -6.84 -3.66
N ALA A 206 -10.65 -6.04 -3.77
CA ALA A 206 -9.29 -6.57 -3.81
C ALA A 206 -8.81 -7.12 -2.46
N VAL A 207 -9.41 -6.66 -1.37
CA VAL A 207 -9.06 -7.06 0.00
C VAL A 207 -9.88 -8.27 0.45
N GLY A 208 -11.16 -8.35 0.06
CA GLY A 208 -12.11 -9.28 0.63
C GLY A 208 -12.39 -9.01 2.12
N GLY A 209 -12.85 -10.02 2.87
CA GLY A 209 -12.95 -9.93 4.32
C GLY A 209 -13.95 -8.90 4.84
N GLY A 210 -15.06 -8.66 4.13
CA GLY A 210 -16.16 -7.80 4.58
C GLY A 210 -16.09 -6.35 4.13
N TYR A 211 -14.95 -5.89 3.59
CA TYR A 211 -14.74 -4.50 3.22
C TYR A 211 -15.53 -4.04 2.00
N ASP A 212 -15.87 -4.92 1.08
CA ASP A 212 -16.60 -4.63 -0.15
C ASP A 212 -18.09 -4.99 -0.09
N ASN A 213 -18.44 -5.99 0.69
CA ASN A 213 -19.77 -6.60 0.66
C ASN A 213 -20.68 -6.14 1.80
N THR A 214 -20.19 -5.35 2.75
CA THR A 214 -20.98 -4.78 3.86
C THR A 214 -20.95 -3.26 3.83
N ASP A 215 -22.05 -2.62 4.23
CA ASP A 215 -22.11 -1.15 4.30
C ASP A 215 -21.06 -0.61 5.29
N ILE A 216 -20.88 -1.28 6.44
CA ILE A 216 -19.88 -0.85 7.42
C ILE A 216 -18.46 -1.03 6.91
N GLY A 217 -18.17 -2.11 6.18
CA GLY A 217 -16.87 -2.31 5.55
C GLY A 217 -16.52 -1.22 4.56
N ARG A 218 -17.50 -0.78 3.77
CA ARG A 218 -17.32 0.35 2.83
C ARG A 218 -17.06 1.66 3.56
N ILE A 219 -17.78 1.93 4.64
CA ILE A 219 -17.61 3.13 5.46
C ILE A 219 -16.22 3.13 6.09
N VAL A 220 -15.77 2.00 6.65
CA VAL A 220 -14.40 1.85 7.19
C VAL A 220 -13.34 2.06 6.11
N THR A 221 -13.55 1.54 4.92
CA THR A 221 -12.63 1.76 3.80
C THR A 221 -12.50 3.25 3.44
N LEU A 222 -13.64 3.99 3.35
CA LEU A 222 -13.63 5.45 3.12
C LEU A 222 -12.87 6.19 4.20
N SER A 223 -13.11 5.83 5.45
CA SER A 223 -12.42 6.41 6.58
C SER A 223 -10.90 6.22 6.46
N PHE A 224 -10.43 5.01 6.11
CA PHE A 224 -9.00 4.77 5.88
C PHE A 224 -8.44 5.48 4.66
N ILE A 225 -9.18 5.60 3.56
CA ILE A 225 -8.75 6.38 2.39
C ILE A 225 -8.54 7.84 2.80
N GLN A 226 -9.45 8.41 3.59
CA GLN A 226 -9.34 9.78 4.07
C GLN A 226 -8.14 9.97 5.01
N ALA A 227 -7.96 9.08 6.00
CA ALA A 227 -6.81 9.12 6.91
C ALA A 227 -5.49 8.99 6.13
N TYR A 228 -5.42 8.05 5.18
CA TYR A 228 -4.23 7.83 4.38
C TYR A 228 -3.93 9.03 3.46
N GLY A 229 -4.95 9.64 2.86
CA GLY A 229 -4.80 10.84 2.06
C GLY A 229 -4.21 12.01 2.87
N ARG A 230 -4.71 12.21 4.10
CA ARG A 230 -4.16 13.22 5.03
C ARG A 230 -2.71 12.90 5.39
N LEU A 231 -2.41 11.63 5.73
CA LEU A 231 -1.06 11.18 6.06
C LEU A 231 -0.06 11.46 4.94
N VAL A 232 -0.40 11.08 3.71
CA VAL A 232 0.47 11.30 2.55
C VAL A 232 0.65 12.79 2.28
N ASN A 233 -0.40 13.59 2.52
CA ASN A 233 -0.37 15.04 2.34
C ASN A 233 0.52 15.72 3.39
N SER A 234 0.39 15.34 4.67
CA SER A 234 1.21 15.88 5.76
C SER A 234 2.71 15.58 5.59
N LEU A 235 3.03 14.44 4.94
CA LEU A 235 4.39 14.08 4.57
C LEU A 235 4.89 14.75 3.27
N GLY A 236 4.07 15.60 2.65
CA GLY A 236 4.41 16.28 1.40
C GLY A 236 4.44 15.39 0.16
N GLY A 237 3.72 14.26 0.17
CA GLY A 237 3.71 13.30 -0.94
C GLY A 237 2.96 13.77 -2.19
N ILE A 238 2.06 14.73 -2.07
CA ILE A 238 1.14 15.16 -3.14
C ILE A 238 1.55 16.51 -3.77
N GLY A 239 2.48 17.25 -3.15
CA GLY A 239 2.87 18.57 -3.63
C GLY A 239 4.12 18.59 -4.53
N PRO A 240 4.18 19.44 -5.57
CA PRO A 240 5.43 19.68 -6.27
C PRO A 240 6.38 20.42 -5.33
N GLY A 241 7.39 19.75 -4.79
CA GLY A 241 8.52 20.40 -4.13
C GLY A 241 8.72 20.19 -2.64
N SER A 242 7.88 19.46 -1.92
CA SER A 242 8.29 19.08 -0.57
C SER A 242 9.37 18.00 -0.63
N ALA A 243 10.61 18.47 -0.49
CA ALA A 243 11.72 17.60 -0.16
C ALA A 243 11.37 16.93 1.17
N GLY A 244 10.96 15.66 1.14
CA GLY A 244 11.06 14.85 2.34
C GLY A 244 12.48 15.00 2.84
N THR A 245 12.64 15.16 4.14
CA THR A 245 13.95 15.21 4.78
C THR A 245 14.82 14.10 4.20
N ALA A 246 16.10 14.38 4.00
CA ALA A 246 17.07 13.49 3.33
C ALA A 246 17.18 12.07 3.94
N GLU A 247 16.51 11.80 5.04
CA GLU A 247 16.42 10.50 5.71
C GLU A 247 15.45 9.49 5.04
N ALA A 248 14.53 9.96 4.17
CA ALA A 248 13.55 9.10 3.48
C ALA A 248 14.08 8.48 2.17
N SER A 249 15.32 8.72 1.80
CA SER A 249 15.92 8.06 0.63
C SER A 249 16.15 6.58 0.96
N PRO A 250 15.64 5.66 0.13
CA PRO A 250 16.00 4.24 0.28
C PRO A 250 17.53 4.15 0.32
N GLN A 251 18.06 3.41 1.27
CA GLN A 251 19.49 3.16 1.32
C GLN A 251 19.89 2.54 -0.02
N ARG A 252 20.53 3.34 -0.87
CA ARG A 252 21.08 2.83 -2.11
C ARG A 252 22.24 1.93 -1.72
N SER A 253 22.14 0.67 -2.09
CA SER A 253 23.29 -0.21 -2.02
C SER A 253 24.27 0.17 -3.11
N PHE A 254 25.53 -0.01 -2.83
CA PHE A 254 26.64 0.21 -3.77
C PHE A 254 27.47 -1.05 -3.90
N THR A 255 28.10 -1.20 -5.03
CA THR A 255 29.08 -2.24 -5.26
C THR A 255 30.48 -1.66 -5.32
N THR A 256 31.46 -2.39 -4.81
CA THR A 256 32.87 -2.02 -4.94
C THR A 256 33.37 -2.22 -6.36
N GLN A 257 33.99 -1.20 -6.96
CA GLN A 257 34.54 -1.25 -8.34
C GLN A 257 35.84 -2.01 -8.45
N GLY A 258 36.40 -2.48 -7.34
CA GLY A 258 37.66 -3.21 -7.25
C GLY A 258 37.91 -3.65 -5.82
N PRO A 259 39.07 -4.20 -5.48
CA PRO A 259 39.41 -4.45 -4.09
C PRO A 259 39.44 -3.14 -3.29
N VAL A 260 38.67 -3.04 -2.21
CA VAL A 260 38.54 -1.83 -1.39
C VAL A 260 38.82 -2.15 0.06
N ALA A 261 39.73 -1.42 0.69
CA ALA A 261 39.96 -1.54 2.11
C ALA A 261 38.85 -0.83 2.90
N LEU A 262 38.12 -1.58 3.72
CA LEU A 262 37.21 -1.04 4.73
C LEU A 262 38.07 -0.58 5.91
N ARG A 263 38.03 0.71 6.25
CA ARG A 263 38.95 1.32 7.23
C ARG A 263 38.23 1.70 8.52
N ALA A 264 38.99 1.74 9.61
CA ALA A 264 38.47 2.11 10.93
C ALA A 264 38.06 3.58 11.05
N SER A 265 38.59 4.47 10.20
CA SER A 265 38.25 5.90 10.18
C SER A 265 38.42 6.48 8.78
N ALA A 266 37.86 7.68 8.56
CA ALA A 266 37.79 8.39 7.28
C ALA A 266 39.14 9.02 6.84
N VAL A 267 40.24 8.31 6.92
CA VAL A 267 41.58 8.74 6.46
C VAL A 267 42.34 7.59 5.80
N ALA A 268 43.16 7.91 4.83
CA ALA A 268 43.90 6.92 4.04
C ALA A 268 44.90 6.10 4.85
N SER A 269 45.43 6.67 5.93
CA SER A 269 46.37 6.00 6.84
C SER A 269 45.71 5.14 7.92
N ALA A 270 44.36 5.19 8.03
CA ALA A 270 43.65 4.39 9.02
C ALA A 270 43.86 2.89 8.81
N ARG A 271 43.85 2.16 9.89
CA ARG A 271 43.95 0.69 9.88
C ARG A 271 42.84 0.09 8.99
N ALA A 272 43.22 -0.76 8.07
CA ALA A 272 42.26 -1.57 7.34
C ALA A 272 41.66 -2.63 8.28
N LEU A 273 40.35 -2.64 8.38
CA LEU A 273 39.61 -3.65 9.13
C LEU A 273 39.53 -4.94 8.32
N ARG A 274 39.25 -4.80 7.02
CA ARG A 274 39.22 -5.89 6.04
C ARG A 274 39.33 -5.33 4.61
N THR A 275 39.57 -6.21 3.65
CA THR A 275 39.48 -5.87 2.23
C THR A 275 38.21 -6.46 1.63
N LEU A 276 37.39 -5.62 1.03
CA LEU A 276 36.22 -6.03 0.29
C LEU A 276 36.62 -6.43 -1.13
N PRO A 277 36.13 -7.56 -1.66
CA PRO A 277 36.42 -7.97 -3.03
C PRO A 277 35.68 -7.07 -4.05
N PRO A 278 36.07 -7.10 -5.33
CA PRO A 278 35.32 -6.43 -6.38
C PRO A 278 33.86 -6.92 -6.45
N GLY A 279 32.92 -6.01 -6.61
CA GLY A 279 31.50 -6.35 -6.67
C GLY A 279 30.85 -6.61 -5.31
N ALA A 280 31.58 -6.46 -4.18
CA ALA A 280 30.99 -6.59 -2.84
C ALA A 280 29.91 -5.52 -2.63
N LEU A 281 28.75 -5.93 -2.13
CA LEU A 281 27.67 -5.02 -1.75
C LEU A 281 28.02 -4.31 -0.44
N VAL A 282 27.78 -3.01 -0.43
CA VAL A 282 27.94 -2.17 0.76
C VAL A 282 26.75 -1.22 0.90
N TYR A 283 26.42 -0.91 2.13
CA TYR A 283 25.26 -0.08 2.51
C TYR A 283 25.75 1.15 3.27
N PRO A 284 25.66 2.37 2.70
CA PRO A 284 26.03 3.59 3.42
C PRO A 284 25.20 3.76 4.68
N THR A 285 25.87 4.04 5.82
CA THR A 285 25.21 4.31 7.11
C THR A 285 24.65 5.74 7.19
N GLY A 286 25.01 6.60 6.22
CA GLY A 286 24.66 8.02 6.20
C GLY A 286 25.80 8.93 6.65
N ASN A 287 26.75 8.42 7.40
CA ASN A 287 27.91 9.21 7.85
C ASN A 287 28.89 9.47 6.72
N LYS A 288 29.33 10.72 6.58
CA LYS A 288 30.25 11.15 5.52
C LYS A 288 31.30 12.10 6.09
N ASN A 289 32.53 11.93 5.63
CA ASN A 289 33.63 12.86 5.92
C ASN A 289 34.37 13.13 4.61
N GLY A 290 34.02 14.23 3.93
CA GLY A 290 34.49 14.54 2.59
C GLY A 290 34.16 13.43 1.59
N LEU A 291 35.19 12.85 0.95
CA LEU A 291 35.04 11.74 0.01
C LEU A 291 34.90 10.36 0.68
N TRP A 292 35.03 10.29 1.98
CA TRP A 292 34.87 9.06 2.74
C TRP A 292 33.44 8.87 3.17
N TRP A 293 32.91 7.67 2.88
CA TRP A 293 31.59 7.25 3.31
C TRP A 293 31.72 6.08 4.29
N GLU A 294 31.02 6.18 5.39
CA GLU A 294 30.86 5.04 6.28
C GLU A 294 29.83 4.09 5.67
N VAL A 295 30.23 2.82 5.59
CA VAL A 295 29.39 1.77 4.99
C VAL A 295 29.40 0.53 5.88
N ALA A 296 28.32 -0.23 5.85
CA ALA A 296 28.25 -1.60 6.35
C ALA A 296 28.42 -2.58 5.17
N ASP A 297 29.17 -3.65 5.35
CA ASP A 297 29.19 -4.75 4.39
C ASP A 297 28.04 -5.75 4.64
N GLU A 298 27.94 -6.81 3.82
CA GLU A 298 26.92 -7.88 3.95
C GLU A 298 26.97 -8.65 5.28
N ASN A 299 28.03 -8.49 6.08
CA ASN A 299 28.22 -9.13 7.38
C ASN A 299 28.14 -8.11 8.53
N ASP A 300 27.53 -6.94 8.29
CA ASP A 300 27.37 -5.85 9.27
C ASP A 300 28.70 -5.27 9.80
N ASN A 301 29.84 -5.50 9.12
CA ASN A 301 31.06 -4.83 9.48
C ASN A 301 31.04 -3.40 8.98
N VAL A 302 31.04 -2.45 9.92
CA VAL A 302 31.00 -1.02 9.64
C VAL A 302 32.42 -0.46 9.51
N GLY A 303 32.61 0.41 8.50
CA GLY A 303 33.85 1.10 8.29
C GLY A 303 33.80 2.13 7.16
N TRP A 304 34.94 2.74 6.87
CA TRP A 304 35.05 3.84 5.94
C TRP A 304 35.69 3.42 4.61
N VAL A 305 35.07 3.84 3.51
CA VAL A 305 35.57 3.64 2.14
C VAL A 305 35.49 4.93 1.36
N LEU A 306 36.35 5.09 0.34
CA LEU A 306 36.22 6.22 -0.60
C LEU A 306 35.01 6.01 -1.50
N ASN A 307 34.18 7.03 -1.65
CA ASN A 307 32.99 6.98 -2.51
C ASN A 307 33.33 6.76 -3.98
N SER A 308 34.53 7.23 -4.43
CA SER A 308 35.04 7.00 -5.79
C SER A 308 35.31 5.52 -6.11
N ARG A 309 35.30 4.65 -5.13
CA ARG A 309 35.46 3.20 -5.28
C ARG A 309 34.12 2.45 -5.28
N LEU A 310 33.01 3.18 -5.22
CA LEU A 310 31.67 2.63 -5.14
C LEU A 310 30.89 2.98 -6.42
N ALA A 311 30.13 2.02 -6.94
CA ALA A 311 29.14 2.24 -7.98
C ALA A 311 27.75 1.91 -7.43
N PRO A 312 26.68 2.62 -7.84
CA PRO A 312 25.32 2.23 -7.49
C PRO A 312 25.07 0.77 -7.90
N SER A 313 24.50 -0.02 -7.00
CA SER A 313 24.02 -1.36 -7.38
C SER A 313 22.71 -1.20 -8.15
N ASN A 314 22.64 -1.78 -9.33
CA ASN A 314 21.40 -1.86 -10.11
C ASN A 314 20.43 -2.87 -9.51
#